data_61c5e730e9cd17f2f7722f0ffc043dca
#
_entry.id   61c5e730e9cd17f2f7722f0ffc043dca
#
_cell.length_a   1.000
_cell.length_b   1.000
_cell.length_c   1.000
_cell.angle_alpha   90.00
_cell.angle_beta   90.00
_cell.angle_gamma   90.00
#
_symmetry.space_group_name_H-M   'P 1'
#
loop_
_entity.id
_entity.type
_entity.pdbx_description
1 polymer ?
#
loop_
_entity_poly.entity_id
_entity_poly.type
_entity_poly.pdbx_seq_one_letter_code
_entity_poly.pdbx_strand_id
1 'polypeptide(L)'
;MAEAERLTAGSAPDRPPLDKGDLQLWHAPEVYWPVADRSVRVVKTVRTQQKKRIRVALDDEGRRRPQKEMVVEQSTNFYASNLELGNLPPVFVYQLGRSRWVIDTEVFQTITTDGHLKKPSVHQGRGQALIVLTMIRVLAYTLTLVFFHRQVRSHFRNCSLGFCDLAQRLAYQFIVTPRKDSS
;
A
#
# COMPACT_ATOMS: atom_id res chain seq x y z
N MET A 1 -8.91 -15.39 -16.02
CA MET A 1 -8.39 -16.04 -14.78
C MET A 1 -8.22 -17.54 -14.95
N ALA A 2 -9.22 -18.29 -15.42
CA ALA A 2 -9.15 -19.75 -15.62
C ALA A 2 -7.97 -20.20 -16.53
N GLU A 3 -7.64 -19.44 -17.58
CA GLU A 3 -6.53 -19.75 -18.47
C GLU A 3 -5.16 -19.58 -17.78
N ALA A 4 -5.00 -18.52 -16.98
CA ALA A 4 -3.78 -18.32 -16.20
C ALA A 4 -3.59 -19.41 -15.13
N GLU A 5 -4.69 -19.89 -14.53
CA GLU A 5 -4.64 -21.02 -13.61
C GLU A 5 -4.24 -22.33 -14.31
N ARG A 6 -4.78 -22.57 -15.52
CA ARG A 6 -4.44 -23.75 -16.30
C ARG A 6 -2.97 -23.78 -16.73
N LEU A 7 -2.44 -22.61 -17.16
CA LEU A 7 -1.05 -22.49 -17.60
C LEU A 7 -0.05 -22.64 -16.45
N THR A 8 -0.46 -22.30 -15.23
CA THR A 8 0.40 -22.43 -14.04
C THR A 8 0.30 -23.80 -13.36
N ALA A 9 -0.73 -24.61 -13.66
CA ALA A 9 -0.96 -25.88 -12.98
C ALA A 9 0.07 -26.98 -13.30
N GLY A 10 0.78 -26.88 -14.44
CA GLY A 10 1.76 -27.89 -14.89
C GLY A 10 3.22 -27.54 -14.58
N SER A 11 3.52 -26.38 -14.04
CA SER A 11 4.90 -25.92 -13.78
C SER A 11 5.26 -25.99 -12.29
N ALA A 12 6.52 -26.33 -11.99
CA ALA A 12 7.04 -26.25 -10.63
C ALA A 12 7.11 -24.77 -10.20
N PRO A 13 6.72 -24.43 -8.96
CA PRO A 13 6.81 -23.05 -8.47
C PRO A 13 8.23 -22.65 -8.16
N ASP A 14 8.59 -21.42 -8.51
CA ASP A 14 9.78 -20.76 -7.98
C ASP A 14 9.55 -20.41 -6.50
N ARG A 15 10.55 -20.63 -5.67
CA ARG A 15 10.52 -20.33 -4.23
C ARG A 15 11.58 -19.31 -3.85
N PRO A 16 11.35 -18.02 -4.10
CA PRO A 16 12.30 -17.00 -3.68
C PRO A 16 12.35 -16.88 -2.15
N PRO A 17 13.51 -16.57 -1.57
CA PRO A 17 13.64 -16.37 -0.14
C PRO A 17 12.79 -15.18 0.31
N LEU A 18 12.07 -15.35 1.40
CA LEU A 18 11.28 -14.32 2.06
C LEU A 18 11.63 -14.25 3.54
N ASP A 19 11.61 -13.04 4.08
CA ASP A 19 11.88 -12.80 5.51
C ASP A 19 10.86 -13.47 6.44
N LYS A 20 9.62 -13.64 5.98
CA LYS A 20 8.53 -14.25 6.78
C LYS A 20 7.57 -15.03 5.90
N GLY A 21 7.48 -16.34 6.12
CA GLY A 21 6.55 -17.24 5.43
C GLY A 21 7.14 -17.91 4.20
N ASP A 22 6.32 -18.67 3.49
CA ASP A 22 6.65 -19.33 2.23
C ASP A 22 5.97 -18.62 1.07
N LEU A 23 6.70 -18.39 -0.01
CA LEU A 23 6.20 -17.79 -1.24
C LEU A 23 6.48 -18.73 -2.41
N GLN A 24 5.41 -19.10 -3.08
CA GLN A 24 5.46 -19.89 -4.30
C GLN A 24 5.02 -19.00 -5.47
N LEU A 25 5.80 -19.00 -6.53
CA LEU A 25 5.58 -18.20 -7.74
C LEU A 25 5.43 -19.12 -8.95
N TRP A 26 4.41 -18.87 -9.75
CA TRP A 26 4.24 -19.45 -11.07
C TRP A 26 4.23 -18.36 -12.11
N HIS A 27 4.83 -18.61 -13.24
CA HIS A 27 5.01 -17.65 -14.30
C HIS A 27 4.46 -18.17 -15.62
N ALA A 28 3.57 -17.38 -16.24
CA ALA A 28 3.13 -17.57 -17.61
C ALA A 28 3.56 -16.33 -18.44
N PRO A 29 4.51 -16.50 -19.39
CA PRO A 29 5.11 -15.37 -20.10
C PRO A 29 4.13 -14.67 -21.03
N GLU A 30 3.22 -15.44 -21.64
CA GLU A 30 2.26 -14.93 -22.61
C GLU A 30 0.88 -15.51 -22.37
N VAL A 31 -0.01 -14.67 -21.87
CA VAL A 31 -1.44 -14.95 -21.71
C VAL A 31 -2.20 -13.90 -22.50
N TYR A 32 -2.95 -14.35 -23.49
CA TYR A 32 -3.79 -13.43 -24.27
C TYR A 32 -4.92 -12.88 -23.42
N TRP A 33 -5.02 -11.54 -23.37
CA TRP A 33 -6.07 -10.83 -22.66
C TRP A 33 -7.07 -10.22 -23.65
N PRO A 34 -8.25 -10.85 -23.85
CA PRO A 34 -9.19 -10.45 -24.90
C PRO A 34 -9.68 -9.00 -24.79
N VAL A 35 -9.88 -8.51 -23.55
CA VAL A 35 -10.37 -7.14 -23.31
C VAL A 35 -9.36 -6.08 -23.72
N ALA A 36 -8.07 -6.38 -23.62
CA ALA A 36 -6.99 -5.47 -23.97
C ALA A 36 -6.41 -5.72 -25.36
N ASP A 37 -6.89 -6.77 -26.04
CA ASP A 37 -6.40 -7.24 -27.36
C ASP A 37 -4.87 -7.35 -27.42
N ARG A 38 -4.28 -7.91 -26.40
CA ARG A 38 -2.82 -8.09 -26.28
C ARG A 38 -2.45 -9.26 -25.37
N SER A 39 -1.25 -9.76 -25.57
CA SER A 39 -0.64 -10.70 -24.63
C SER A 39 -0.05 -9.96 -23.44
N VAL A 40 -0.21 -10.53 -22.26
CA VAL A 40 0.34 -10.03 -21.00
C VAL A 40 1.08 -11.17 -20.30
N ARG A 41 2.10 -10.80 -19.55
CA ARG A 41 2.79 -11.70 -18.63
C ARG A 41 2.00 -11.82 -17.34
N VAL A 42 1.74 -13.03 -16.88
CA VAL A 42 1.01 -13.29 -15.64
C VAL A 42 1.90 -14.01 -14.64
N VAL A 43 1.92 -13.50 -13.42
CA VAL A 43 2.58 -14.14 -12.29
C VAL A 43 1.53 -14.46 -11.23
N LYS A 44 1.35 -15.75 -10.94
CA LYS A 44 0.53 -16.23 -9.82
C LYS A 44 1.42 -16.39 -8.60
N THR A 45 0.96 -15.93 -7.46
CA THR A 45 1.66 -16.07 -6.19
C THR A 45 0.77 -16.73 -5.16
N VAL A 46 1.33 -17.67 -4.42
CA VAL A 46 0.70 -18.24 -3.23
C VAL A 46 1.62 -17.99 -2.06
N ARG A 47 1.14 -17.21 -1.10
CA ARG A 47 1.88 -16.85 0.11
C ARG A 47 1.24 -17.50 1.31
N THR A 48 2.03 -18.26 2.06
CA THR A 48 1.63 -18.90 3.31
C THR A 48 2.31 -18.19 4.47
N GLN A 49 1.53 -17.69 5.43
CA GLN A 49 2.03 -16.97 6.61
C GLN A 49 1.39 -17.50 7.87
N GLN A 50 2.17 -17.54 8.95
CA GLN A 50 1.64 -17.73 10.28
C GLN A 50 1.30 -16.38 10.90
N LYS A 51 0.03 -16.17 11.23
CA LYS A 51 -0.44 -14.96 11.90
C LYS A 51 -0.98 -15.29 13.29
N LYS A 52 -0.63 -14.45 14.26
CA LYS A 52 -1.26 -14.49 15.58
C LYS A 52 -2.63 -13.84 15.51
N ARG A 53 -3.68 -14.61 15.71
CA ARG A 53 -5.04 -14.08 15.90
C ARG A 53 -5.37 -14.05 17.39
N ILE A 54 -6.02 -12.97 17.81
CA ILE A 54 -6.60 -12.87 19.14
C ILE A 54 -8.06 -13.32 19.01
N ARG A 55 -8.40 -14.45 19.63
CA ARG A 55 -9.76 -14.94 19.73
C ARG A 55 -10.24 -14.70 21.15
N VAL A 56 -11.46 -14.25 21.28
CA VAL A 56 -12.09 -14.15 22.62
C VAL A 56 -12.67 -15.52 22.93
N ALA A 57 -12.07 -16.23 23.85
CA ALA A 57 -12.58 -17.49 24.38
C ALA A 57 -13.23 -17.23 25.75
N LEU A 58 -14.21 -18.07 26.08
CA LEU A 58 -14.77 -18.12 27.44
C LEU A 58 -13.89 -19.07 28.27
N ASP A 59 -13.48 -18.60 29.45
CA ASP A 59 -12.83 -19.47 30.44
C ASP A 59 -13.86 -20.36 31.14
N ASP A 60 -13.38 -21.28 31.98
CA ASP A 60 -14.23 -22.23 32.74
C ASP A 60 -15.22 -21.51 33.66
N GLU A 61 -14.99 -20.23 33.95
CA GLU A 61 -15.86 -19.36 34.75
C GLU A 61 -16.82 -18.52 33.89
N GLY A 62 -16.86 -18.72 32.57
CA GLY A 62 -17.71 -17.99 31.65
C GLY A 62 -17.25 -16.56 31.35
N ARG A 63 -16.03 -16.19 31.73
CA ARG A 63 -15.46 -14.84 31.45
C ARG A 63 -14.76 -14.81 30.11
N ARG A 64 -14.92 -13.72 29.39
CA ARG A 64 -14.27 -13.50 28.09
C ARG A 64 -12.79 -13.19 28.29
N ARG A 65 -11.92 -14.08 27.82
CA ARG A 65 -10.46 -13.86 27.81
C ARG A 65 -9.90 -13.86 26.40
N PRO A 66 -8.95 -12.95 26.09
CA PRO A 66 -8.26 -12.96 24.81
C PRO A 66 -7.27 -14.13 24.75
N GLN A 67 -7.50 -15.08 23.88
CA GLN A 67 -6.60 -16.20 23.60
C GLN A 67 -5.85 -15.94 22.30
N LYS A 68 -4.53 -16.11 22.32
CA LYS A 68 -3.68 -16.00 21.13
C LYS A 68 -3.63 -17.34 20.43
N GLU A 69 -4.15 -17.40 19.23
CA GLU A 69 -4.10 -18.56 18.36
C GLU A 69 -3.17 -18.29 17.17
N MET A 70 -2.34 -19.29 16.81
CA MET A 70 -1.53 -19.24 15.61
C MET A 70 -2.33 -19.82 14.44
N VAL A 71 -2.67 -18.98 13.47
CA VAL A 71 -3.43 -19.39 12.29
C VAL A 71 -2.52 -19.31 11.07
N VAL A 72 -2.52 -20.37 10.27
CA VAL A 72 -1.86 -20.39 8.96
C VAL A 72 -2.81 -19.75 7.96
N GLU A 73 -2.42 -18.62 7.39
CA GLU A 73 -3.19 -17.91 6.38
C GLU A 73 -2.49 -18.06 5.02
N GLN A 74 -3.25 -18.51 4.03
CA GLN A 74 -2.80 -18.64 2.66
C GLN A 74 -3.49 -17.58 1.80
N SER A 75 -2.72 -16.84 1.02
CA SER A 75 -3.24 -15.84 0.09
C SER A 75 -2.74 -16.09 -1.32
N THR A 76 -3.64 -16.11 -2.28
CA THR A 76 -3.33 -16.24 -3.70
C THR A 76 -3.58 -14.92 -4.39
N ASN A 77 -2.58 -14.44 -5.14
CA ASN A 77 -2.68 -13.21 -5.92
C ASN A 77 -2.18 -13.43 -7.34
N PHE A 78 -2.73 -12.67 -8.29
CA PHE A 78 -2.31 -12.66 -9.68
C PHE A 78 -1.84 -11.25 -10.04
N TYR A 79 -0.68 -11.19 -10.70
CA TYR A 79 -0.10 -9.95 -11.19
C TYR A 79 0.03 -10.06 -12.71
N ALA A 80 -0.55 -9.10 -13.43
CA ALA A 80 -0.41 -8.98 -14.86
C ALA A 80 0.49 -7.80 -15.21
N SER A 81 1.38 -7.99 -16.17
CA SER A 81 2.30 -6.94 -16.64
C SER A 81 2.38 -6.97 -18.16
N ASN A 82 2.33 -5.79 -18.78
CA ASN A 82 2.57 -5.59 -20.20
C ASN A 82 4.03 -5.18 -20.50
N LEU A 83 4.87 -5.15 -19.47
CA LEU A 83 6.28 -4.82 -19.67
C LEU A 83 6.96 -5.96 -20.43
N GLU A 84 7.50 -5.65 -21.60
CA GLU A 84 8.37 -6.52 -22.41
C GLU A 84 9.74 -6.71 -21.74
N LEU A 85 9.72 -7.10 -20.50
CA LEU A 85 10.93 -7.31 -19.72
C LEU A 85 11.37 -8.76 -19.91
N GLY A 86 11.78 -9.12 -21.14
CA GLY A 86 12.10 -10.48 -21.54
C GLY A 86 13.04 -11.24 -20.60
N ASN A 87 13.86 -10.55 -19.81
CA ASN A 87 14.85 -11.13 -18.92
C ASN A 87 14.62 -10.84 -17.43
N LEU A 88 13.52 -10.20 -17.04
CA LEU A 88 13.28 -9.93 -15.63
C LEU A 88 12.64 -11.14 -14.93
N PRO A 89 13.20 -11.53 -13.79
CA PRO A 89 12.68 -12.67 -13.02
C PRO A 89 11.23 -12.42 -12.55
N PRO A 90 10.39 -13.45 -12.44
CA PRO A 90 9.00 -13.34 -11.99
C PRO A 90 8.84 -12.64 -10.64
N VAL A 91 9.82 -12.77 -9.76
CA VAL A 91 9.91 -12.09 -8.46
C VAL A 91 9.82 -10.57 -8.60
N PHE A 92 10.40 -10.01 -9.66
CA PHE A 92 10.36 -8.56 -9.88
C PHE A 92 8.94 -8.06 -10.16
N VAL A 93 8.16 -8.79 -10.96
CA VAL A 93 6.75 -8.46 -11.21
C VAL A 93 5.94 -8.51 -9.92
N TYR A 94 6.20 -9.52 -9.08
CA TYR A 94 5.60 -9.62 -7.76
C TYR A 94 5.97 -8.42 -6.86
N GLN A 95 7.25 -8.04 -6.81
CA GLN A 95 7.72 -6.90 -6.01
C GLN A 95 7.10 -5.58 -6.47
N LEU A 96 7.03 -5.34 -7.78
CA LEU A 96 6.37 -4.16 -8.35
C LEU A 96 4.87 -4.12 -8.00
N GLY A 97 4.17 -5.25 -8.21
CA GLY A 97 2.76 -5.35 -7.87
C GLY A 97 2.51 -5.11 -6.38
N ARG A 98 3.40 -5.60 -5.52
CA ARG A 98 3.31 -5.38 -4.09
C ARG A 98 3.63 -3.95 -3.66
N SER A 99 4.64 -3.31 -4.28
CA SER A 99 4.96 -1.91 -3.99
C SER A 99 3.81 -0.97 -4.36
N ARG A 100 3.04 -1.29 -5.40
CA ARG A 100 1.81 -0.55 -5.73
C ARG A 100 0.77 -0.62 -4.60
N TRP A 101 0.62 -1.77 -3.94
CA TRP A 101 -0.28 -1.91 -2.78
C TRP A 101 0.09 -1.01 -1.61
N VAL A 102 1.37 -0.72 -1.44
CA VAL A 102 1.83 0.24 -0.42
C VAL A 102 1.28 1.65 -0.73
N ILE A 103 1.24 2.03 -2.00
CA ILE A 103 0.62 3.31 -2.41
C ILE A 103 -0.86 3.33 -2.03
N ASP A 104 -1.60 2.27 -2.33
CA ASP A 104 -3.05 2.20 -2.03
C ASP A 104 -3.32 2.17 -0.52
N THR A 105 -2.56 1.41 0.26
CA THR A 105 -2.81 1.23 1.69
C THR A 105 -2.21 2.33 2.55
N GLU A 106 -0.98 2.77 2.28
CA GLU A 106 -0.30 3.75 3.12
C GLU A 106 -0.58 5.19 2.64
N VAL A 107 -0.38 5.46 1.34
CA VAL A 107 -0.52 6.82 0.81
C VAL A 107 -1.99 7.26 0.81
N PHE A 108 -2.88 6.46 0.21
CA PHE A 108 -4.29 6.83 0.18
C PHE A 108 -4.94 6.81 1.55
N GLN A 109 -4.56 5.88 2.43
CA GLN A 109 -5.07 5.85 3.79
C GLN A 109 -4.61 7.08 4.56
N THR A 110 -3.35 7.48 4.46
CA THR A 110 -2.82 8.68 5.12
C THR A 110 -3.47 9.94 4.56
N ILE A 111 -3.60 10.08 3.23
CA ILE A 111 -4.26 11.23 2.62
C ILE A 111 -5.74 11.30 3.02
N THR A 112 -6.43 10.16 3.12
CA THR A 112 -7.86 10.14 3.47
C THR A 112 -8.11 10.36 4.96
N THR A 113 -7.27 9.83 5.85
CA THR A 113 -7.40 9.98 7.30
C THR A 113 -6.80 11.30 7.79
N ASP A 114 -5.52 11.51 7.51
CA ASP A 114 -4.76 12.63 8.05
C ASP A 114 -4.91 13.88 7.18
N GLY A 115 -5.01 13.72 5.87
CA GLY A 115 -5.30 14.78 4.90
C GLY A 115 -6.78 15.18 4.83
N HIS A 116 -7.64 14.54 5.60
CA HIS A 116 -9.09 14.81 5.66
C HIS A 116 -9.81 14.77 4.30
N LEU A 117 -9.30 14.00 3.32
CA LEU A 117 -9.94 13.89 2.00
C LEU A 117 -11.31 13.21 2.04
N LYS A 118 -11.66 12.50 3.13
CA LYS A 118 -13.01 11.95 3.33
C LYS A 118 -14.07 13.00 3.50
N LYS A 119 -13.70 14.22 3.93
CA LYS A 119 -14.63 15.33 4.10
C LYS A 119 -14.49 16.28 2.91
N PRO A 120 -15.49 16.39 2.03
CA PRO A 120 -15.44 17.35 0.94
C PRO A 120 -15.33 18.78 1.52
N SER A 121 -14.39 19.56 1.00
CA SER A 121 -14.16 20.93 1.46
C SER A 121 -15.23 21.90 1.00
N VAL A 122 -16.09 21.47 0.07
CA VAL A 122 -17.15 22.29 -0.53
C VAL A 122 -18.42 21.45 -0.60
N HIS A 123 -19.48 21.92 0.01
CA HIS A 123 -20.80 21.32 -0.09
C HIS A 123 -21.49 21.75 -1.38
N GLN A 124 -21.98 20.74 -2.11
CA GLN A 124 -22.90 20.78 -3.26
C GLN A 124 -22.59 21.69 -4.46
N GLY A 125 -22.64 21.10 -5.64
CA GLY A 125 -22.92 21.74 -6.92
C GLY A 125 -21.72 22.24 -7.74
N ARG A 126 -20.48 22.23 -7.23
CA ARG A 126 -19.31 22.72 -7.98
C ARG A 126 -18.21 21.65 -8.06
N GLY A 127 -18.43 20.64 -8.88
CA GLY A 127 -17.49 19.55 -9.07
C GLY A 127 -16.05 19.98 -9.40
N GLN A 128 -15.88 21.06 -10.16
CA GLN A 128 -14.56 21.61 -10.50
C GLN A 128 -13.81 22.13 -9.28
N ALA A 129 -14.47 22.85 -8.38
CA ALA A 129 -13.84 23.36 -7.14
C ALA A 129 -13.39 22.21 -6.23
N LEU A 130 -14.16 21.13 -6.15
CA LEU A 130 -13.79 19.94 -5.40
C LEU A 130 -12.53 19.28 -5.97
N ILE A 131 -12.45 19.13 -7.29
CA ILE A 131 -11.28 18.57 -7.98
C ILE A 131 -10.03 19.41 -7.72
N VAL A 132 -10.14 20.74 -7.90
CA VAL A 132 -9.01 21.66 -7.69
C VAL A 132 -8.50 21.61 -6.25
N LEU A 133 -9.40 21.66 -5.26
CA LEU A 133 -9.04 21.58 -3.85
C LEU A 133 -8.42 20.22 -3.48
N THR A 134 -8.94 19.15 -4.07
CA THR A 134 -8.35 17.82 -3.90
C THR A 134 -6.92 17.75 -4.48
N MET A 135 -6.73 18.29 -5.67
CA MET A 135 -5.39 18.36 -6.29
C MET A 135 -4.41 19.19 -5.47
N ILE A 136 -4.84 20.35 -4.95
CA ILE A 136 -4.01 21.19 -4.08
C ILE A 136 -3.62 20.43 -2.80
N ARG A 137 -4.54 19.68 -2.18
CA ARG A 137 -4.24 18.87 -1.00
C ARG A 137 -3.24 17.74 -1.31
N VAL A 138 -3.43 17.03 -2.41
CA VAL A 138 -2.50 15.98 -2.84
C VAL A 138 -1.11 16.57 -3.12
N LEU A 139 -1.05 17.73 -3.78
CA LEU A 139 0.21 18.43 -4.05
C LEU A 139 0.89 18.85 -2.74
N ALA A 140 0.17 19.49 -1.83
CA ALA A 140 0.70 19.89 -0.52
C ALA A 140 1.22 18.69 0.28
N TYR A 141 0.47 17.59 0.30
CA TYR A 141 0.91 16.34 0.92
C TYR A 141 2.20 15.82 0.28
N THR A 142 2.27 15.77 -1.04
CA THR A 142 3.45 15.28 -1.77
C THR A 142 4.68 16.15 -1.48
N LEU A 143 4.54 17.47 -1.51
CA LEU A 143 5.62 18.39 -1.18
C LEU A 143 6.11 18.23 0.26
N THR A 144 5.18 18.10 1.21
CA THR A 144 5.52 17.85 2.61
C THR A 144 6.23 16.51 2.80
N LEU A 145 5.81 15.47 2.10
CA LEU A 145 6.44 14.15 2.13
C LEU A 145 7.87 14.20 1.56
N VAL A 146 8.07 14.88 0.43
CA VAL A 146 9.40 15.07 -0.16
C VAL A 146 10.31 15.85 0.78
N PHE A 147 9.80 16.94 1.38
CA PHE A 147 10.53 17.71 2.37
C PHE A 147 10.89 16.88 3.59
N PHE A 148 9.95 16.11 4.13
CA PHE A 148 10.20 15.22 5.26
C PHE A 148 11.31 14.22 4.97
N HIS A 149 11.25 13.52 3.82
CA HIS A 149 12.26 12.52 3.48
C HIS A 149 13.63 13.11 3.15
N ARG A 150 13.70 14.26 2.48
CA ARG A 150 14.96 14.86 2.06
C ARG A 150 15.64 15.67 3.14
N GLN A 151 14.89 16.44 3.91
CA GLN A 151 15.44 17.40 4.85
C GLN A 151 15.34 16.93 6.31
N VAL A 152 14.15 16.53 6.73
CA VAL A 152 13.90 16.24 8.15
C VAL A 152 14.49 14.89 8.54
N ARG A 153 14.22 13.85 7.79
CA ARG A 153 14.66 12.47 8.12
C ARG A 153 16.18 12.32 8.10
N SER A 154 16.88 13.06 7.26
CA SER A 154 18.35 13.03 7.21
C SER A 154 18.99 13.63 8.46
N HIS A 155 18.39 14.71 9.01
CA HIS A 155 18.91 15.43 10.19
C HIS A 155 18.47 14.79 11.51
N PHE A 156 17.32 14.14 11.55
CA PHE A 156 16.74 13.57 12.76
C PHE A 156 16.65 12.04 12.72
N ARG A 157 17.74 11.36 12.34
CA ARG A 157 17.81 9.89 12.25
C ARG A 157 17.38 9.17 13.53
N ASN A 158 17.57 9.79 14.69
CA ASN A 158 17.27 9.23 16.01
C ASN A 158 15.97 9.76 16.61
N CYS A 159 15.22 10.60 15.91
CA CYS A 159 13.95 11.12 16.39
C CYS A 159 12.79 10.27 15.87
N SER A 160 11.90 9.89 16.77
CA SER A 160 10.63 9.21 16.45
C SER A 160 9.58 10.17 15.86
N LEU A 161 10.00 11.29 15.26
CA LEU A 161 9.09 12.28 14.68
C LEU A 161 8.40 11.67 13.45
N GLY A 162 7.10 11.42 13.57
CA GLY A 162 6.26 10.96 12.47
C GLY A 162 5.96 12.07 11.49
N PHE A 163 5.59 11.69 10.26
CA PHE A 163 5.16 12.64 9.23
C PHE A 163 3.96 13.49 9.70
N CYS A 164 2.99 12.89 10.37
CA CYS A 164 1.81 13.56 10.88
C CYS A 164 2.16 14.59 11.97
N ASP A 165 3.09 14.28 12.86
CA ASP A 165 3.56 15.20 13.89
C ASP A 165 4.24 16.43 13.27
N LEU A 166 5.04 16.23 12.22
CA LEU A 166 5.65 17.32 11.48
C LEU A 166 4.60 18.22 10.83
N ALA A 167 3.62 17.61 10.13
CA ALA A 167 2.56 18.35 9.46
C ALA A 167 1.72 19.18 10.46
N GLN A 168 1.40 18.63 11.63
CA GLN A 168 0.70 19.35 12.69
C GLN A 168 1.54 20.50 13.25
N ARG A 169 2.81 20.29 13.50
CA ARG A 169 3.71 21.35 14.01
C ARG A 169 3.86 22.50 13.01
N LEU A 170 4.00 22.17 11.71
CA LEU A 170 4.05 23.18 10.65
C LEU A 170 2.73 23.97 10.58
N ALA A 171 1.59 23.29 10.60
CA ALA A 171 0.28 23.94 10.60
C ALA A 171 0.11 24.85 11.80
N TYR A 172 0.51 24.40 12.99
CA TYR A 172 0.48 25.20 14.21
C TYR A 172 1.34 26.47 14.11
N GLN A 173 2.57 26.34 13.58
CA GLN A 173 3.45 27.50 13.39
C GLN A 173 2.85 28.54 12.44
N PHE A 174 2.21 28.11 11.36
CA PHE A 174 1.54 29.03 10.43
C PHE A 174 0.35 29.77 11.05
N ILE A 175 -0.34 29.14 12.00
CA ILE A 175 -1.51 29.74 12.67
C ILE A 175 -1.10 30.66 13.81
N VAL A 176 -0.06 30.30 14.57
CA VAL A 176 0.32 30.97 15.83
C VAL A 176 1.39 32.04 15.65
N THR A 177 2.21 31.97 14.60
CA THR A 177 3.21 33.01 14.34
C THR A 177 2.53 34.23 13.72
N PRO A 178 2.34 35.36 14.44
CA PRO A 178 1.81 36.56 13.85
C PRO A 178 2.80 37.01 12.76
N ARG A 179 2.25 37.29 11.58
CA ARG A 179 3.01 37.87 10.49
C ARG A 179 3.68 39.13 11.02
N LYS A 180 4.99 39.15 11.16
CA LYS A 180 5.72 40.40 11.37
C LYS A 180 5.57 41.16 10.08
N ASP A 181 4.68 42.14 10.08
CA ASP A 181 4.58 43.12 9.01
C ASP A 181 5.95 43.80 8.94
N SER A 182 6.66 43.54 7.86
CA SER A 182 7.89 44.26 7.53
C SER A 182 7.51 45.67 7.14
N SER A 183 7.70 46.58 8.09
CA SER A 183 7.72 48.02 7.85
C SER A 183 8.89 48.38 6.95
#